data_42005f286a001a653a0bae4efb53f2a7
#
_entry.id   42005f286a001a653a0bae4efb53f2a7
#
_cell.length_a   1.000
_cell.length_b   1.000
_cell.length_c   1.000
_cell.angle_alpha   90.00
_cell.angle_beta   90.00
_cell.angle_gamma   90.00
#
_symmetry.space_group_name_H-M   'P 1'
#
loop_
_entity.id
_entity.type
_entity.pdbx_description
1 polymer ?
#
loop_
_entity_poly.entity_id
_entity_poly.type
_entity_poly.pdbx_seq_one_letter_code
_entity_poly.pdbx_strand_id
1 'polypeptide(L)'
;MAKSQAMDGRQSFAWILDVAATDTEASSSTNLEAGKIVIVTGMADSESGFGSNKNLINKPVLVSKQLTLKQGDKYRLCTPIFLGMAKDKSLNKTKNTQDVTVDADGATNNVCDGLVSISGSISCSFSVDGEGYASNYIKKRFGNIIKIDNTGAPTLTEAVTTEKDLVLFAWNARNASASDIIEFDVVPCLFTGINHSASYGSSQSFDIDFTGNATDENGYEAATVQMDAGLSFVQLLVTNRAGMDQAAQASA
;
A
#
# COMPACT_ATOMS: atom_id res chain seq x y z
N MET A 1 34.38 -6.75 1.55
CA MET A 1 33.57 -5.52 1.61
C MET A 1 32.59 -5.56 0.45
N ALA A 2 31.31 -5.75 0.74
CA ALA A 2 30.27 -5.67 -0.28
C ALA A 2 30.23 -4.23 -0.81
N LYS A 3 30.37 -4.06 -2.12
CA LYS A 3 30.14 -2.76 -2.76
C LYS A 3 28.68 -2.41 -2.52
N SER A 4 28.39 -1.31 -1.81
CA SER A 4 27.05 -0.75 -1.77
C SER A 4 26.67 -0.39 -3.20
N GLN A 5 25.77 -1.16 -3.81
CA GLN A 5 25.19 -0.79 -5.09
C GLN A 5 24.31 0.43 -4.84
N ALA A 6 24.49 1.46 -5.67
CA ALA A 6 23.61 2.61 -5.64
C ALA A 6 22.17 2.12 -5.91
N MET A 7 21.22 2.51 -5.06
CA MET A 7 19.80 2.19 -5.23
C MET A 7 19.31 2.85 -6.52
N ASP A 8 18.82 2.05 -7.47
CA ASP A 8 18.19 2.53 -8.69
C ASP A 8 16.67 2.55 -8.49
N GLY A 9 16.02 3.67 -8.75
CA GLY A 9 14.56 3.81 -8.67
C GLY A 9 13.78 2.79 -9.53
N ARG A 10 14.41 2.19 -10.53
CA ARG A 10 13.86 1.09 -11.34
C ARG A 10 13.68 -0.21 -10.55
N GLN A 11 14.27 -0.31 -9.38
CA GLN A 11 14.21 -1.50 -8.52
C GLN A 11 13.05 -1.43 -7.51
N SER A 12 12.29 -0.33 -7.53
CA SER A 12 11.20 -0.10 -6.59
C SER A 12 9.84 -0.19 -7.28
N PHE A 13 8.83 -0.61 -6.56
CA PHE A 13 7.46 -0.78 -7.05
C PHE A 13 6.47 -0.12 -6.11
N ALA A 14 5.27 0.18 -6.63
CA ALA A 14 4.19 0.72 -5.85
C ALA A 14 2.85 0.07 -6.25
N TRP A 15 2.01 -0.17 -5.27
CA TRP A 15 0.64 -0.69 -5.42
C TRP A 15 -0.31 0.12 -4.55
N ILE A 16 -1.55 0.22 -4.97
CA ILE A 16 -2.65 0.59 -4.08
C ILE A 16 -3.19 -0.71 -3.49
N LEU A 17 -3.58 -0.68 -2.22
CA LEU A 17 -4.22 -1.80 -1.57
C LEU A 17 -5.71 -1.50 -1.42
N ASP A 18 -6.54 -2.25 -2.12
CA ASP A 18 -7.99 -2.24 -1.94
C ASP A 18 -8.34 -3.11 -0.73
N VAL A 19 -8.80 -2.48 0.35
CA VAL A 19 -9.10 -3.15 1.62
C VAL A 19 -10.54 -3.62 1.62
N ALA A 20 -10.78 -4.89 1.94
CA ALA A 20 -12.12 -5.42 2.06
C ALA A 20 -12.95 -4.63 3.10
N ALA A 21 -14.19 -4.29 2.74
CA ALA A 21 -15.07 -3.47 3.58
C ALA A 21 -15.46 -4.15 4.90
N THR A 22 -15.44 -5.49 4.95
CA THR A 22 -15.86 -6.28 6.10
C THR A 22 -14.74 -7.14 6.65
N ASP A 23 -14.76 -7.36 7.96
CA ASP A 23 -13.86 -8.28 8.62
C ASP A 23 -14.20 -9.72 8.24
N THR A 24 -13.16 -10.52 8.02
CA THR A 24 -13.27 -11.98 7.93
C THR A 24 -12.83 -12.58 9.27
N GLU A 25 -13.68 -13.37 9.87
CA GLU A 25 -13.34 -14.14 11.08
C GLU A 25 -12.83 -15.53 10.68
N ALA A 26 -11.69 -15.88 11.21
CA ALA A 26 -11.09 -17.17 10.94
C ALA A 26 -11.84 -18.31 11.67
N SER A 27 -12.10 -19.38 10.95
CA SER A 27 -12.50 -20.66 11.53
C SER A 27 -11.26 -21.43 12.02
N SER A 28 -11.47 -22.54 12.71
CA SER A 28 -10.39 -23.37 13.29
C SER A 28 -9.38 -23.94 12.27
N SER A 29 -9.62 -23.76 10.98
CA SER A 29 -8.78 -24.31 9.90
C SER A 29 -8.54 -23.31 8.77
N THR A 30 -8.72 -22.01 9.02
CA THR A 30 -8.47 -20.99 7.98
C THR A 30 -6.98 -20.85 7.73
N ASN A 31 -6.57 -21.03 6.48
CA ASN A 31 -5.20 -20.80 6.04
C ASN A 31 -5.13 -19.58 5.13
N LEU A 32 -4.18 -18.69 5.40
CA LEU A 32 -3.79 -17.62 4.48
C LEU A 32 -2.59 -18.10 3.66
N GLU A 33 -2.75 -18.10 2.36
CA GLU A 33 -1.68 -18.46 1.43
C GLU A 33 -0.59 -17.39 1.39
N ALA A 34 0.63 -17.81 1.06
CA ALA A 34 1.73 -16.89 0.81
C ALA A 34 1.37 -15.88 -0.31
N GLY A 35 1.82 -14.64 -0.16
CA GLY A 35 1.52 -13.54 -1.11
C GLY A 35 0.29 -12.72 -0.75
N LYS A 36 -0.50 -13.14 0.25
CA LYS A 36 -1.64 -12.35 0.73
C LYS A 36 -1.17 -11.19 1.60
N ILE A 37 -1.91 -10.10 1.55
CA ILE A 37 -1.76 -8.92 2.41
C ILE A 37 -3.06 -8.79 3.18
N VAL A 38 -2.97 -8.63 4.49
CA VAL A 38 -4.13 -8.48 5.35
C VAL A 38 -3.90 -7.39 6.39
N ILE A 39 -4.97 -6.72 6.81
CA ILE A 39 -4.99 -5.91 8.04
C ILE A 39 -5.54 -6.78 9.15
N VAL A 40 -4.80 -6.93 10.23
CA VAL A 40 -5.28 -7.65 11.41
C VAL A 40 -6.28 -6.77 12.15
N THR A 41 -7.53 -7.22 12.30
CA THR A 41 -8.57 -6.47 13.02
C THR A 41 -8.93 -7.08 14.37
N GLY A 42 -8.49 -8.31 14.61
CA GLY A 42 -8.64 -8.99 15.88
C GLY A 42 -7.70 -10.18 16.00
N MET A 43 -7.35 -10.53 17.22
CA MET A 43 -6.50 -11.67 17.51
C MET A 43 -7.15 -12.55 18.57
N ALA A 44 -7.09 -13.85 18.37
CA ALA A 44 -7.55 -14.83 19.35
C ALA A 44 -6.86 -14.60 20.72
N ASP A 45 -7.55 -14.89 21.80
CA ASP A 45 -7.04 -14.62 23.16
C ASP A 45 -5.84 -15.47 23.53
N SER A 46 -5.83 -16.71 23.07
CA SER A 46 -4.73 -17.65 23.25
C SER A 46 -4.20 -18.08 21.88
N GLU A 47 -2.91 -17.95 21.65
CA GLU A 47 -2.24 -18.51 20.46
C GLU A 47 -2.85 -18.09 19.10
N SER A 48 -2.99 -16.80 18.85
CA SER A 48 -3.37 -16.31 17.53
C SER A 48 -2.42 -16.81 16.44
N GLY A 49 -2.97 -17.10 15.25
CA GLY A 49 -2.17 -17.43 14.08
C GLY A 49 -1.24 -16.29 13.64
N PHE A 50 -1.57 -15.04 13.99
CA PHE A 50 -0.70 -13.88 13.78
C PHE A 50 0.43 -13.74 14.81
N GLY A 51 0.51 -14.64 15.78
CA GLY A 51 1.48 -14.61 16.88
C GLY A 51 0.91 -14.07 18.19
N SER A 52 1.78 -13.79 19.14
CA SER A 52 1.39 -13.36 20.50
C SER A 52 1.35 -11.84 20.68
N ASN A 53 1.85 -11.07 19.70
CA ASN A 53 1.96 -9.62 19.84
C ASN A 53 0.65 -8.92 19.45
N LYS A 54 -0.17 -8.57 20.43
CA LYS A 54 -1.45 -7.85 20.23
C LYS A 54 -1.28 -6.47 19.58
N ASN A 55 -0.06 -5.91 19.54
CA ASN A 55 0.22 -4.67 18.83
C ASN A 55 0.17 -4.81 17.30
N LEU A 56 -0.05 -6.02 16.76
CA LEU A 56 -0.33 -6.22 15.34
C LEU A 56 -1.75 -5.82 14.92
N ILE A 57 -2.67 -5.63 15.86
CA ILE A 57 -4.02 -5.14 15.55
C ILE A 57 -3.91 -3.78 14.86
N ASN A 58 -4.70 -3.60 13.79
CA ASN A 58 -4.71 -2.46 12.88
C ASN A 58 -3.45 -2.27 12.02
N LYS A 59 -2.55 -3.25 12.03
CA LYS A 59 -1.35 -3.23 11.19
C LYS A 59 -1.44 -4.19 10.02
N PRO A 60 -0.79 -3.85 8.90
CA PRO A 60 -0.68 -4.75 7.77
C PRO A 60 0.26 -5.90 8.08
N VAL A 61 -0.16 -7.10 7.70
CA VAL A 61 0.67 -8.30 7.72
C VAL A 61 0.83 -8.80 6.29
N LEU A 62 2.07 -8.95 5.87
CA LEU A 62 2.46 -9.49 4.58
C LEU A 62 2.77 -10.98 4.78
N VAL A 63 1.94 -11.84 4.20
CA VAL A 63 2.01 -13.30 4.42
C VAL A 63 3.12 -13.89 3.56
N SER A 64 4.28 -14.14 4.16
CA SER A 64 5.47 -14.67 3.45
C SER A 64 5.43 -16.17 3.21
N LYS A 65 4.75 -16.92 4.08
CA LYS A 65 4.50 -18.36 3.99
C LYS A 65 3.06 -18.61 4.40
N GLN A 66 2.54 -19.80 4.06
CA GLN A 66 1.21 -20.18 4.53
C GLN A 66 1.10 -19.97 6.05
N LEU A 67 0.07 -19.24 6.45
CA LEU A 67 -0.22 -18.91 7.84
C LEU A 67 -1.54 -19.56 8.25
N THR A 68 -1.51 -20.41 9.26
CA THR A 68 -2.72 -21.04 9.81
C THR A 68 -3.28 -20.16 10.91
N LEU A 69 -4.48 -19.65 10.69
CA LEU A 69 -5.20 -18.82 11.65
C LEU A 69 -5.91 -19.66 12.69
N LYS A 70 -6.24 -19.06 13.80
CA LYS A 70 -7.01 -19.64 14.89
C LYS A 70 -8.43 -19.05 14.92
N GLN A 71 -9.35 -19.81 15.46
CA GLN A 71 -10.70 -19.31 15.69
C GLN A 71 -10.65 -18.06 16.59
N GLY A 72 -11.31 -16.98 16.15
CA GLY A 72 -11.29 -15.69 16.81
C GLY A 72 -10.27 -14.70 16.23
N ASP A 73 -9.37 -15.13 15.35
CA ASP A 73 -8.57 -14.20 14.55
C ASP A 73 -9.47 -13.50 13.53
N LYS A 74 -9.30 -12.18 13.39
CA LYS A 74 -10.06 -11.36 12.45
C LYS A 74 -9.11 -10.55 11.57
N TYR A 75 -9.47 -10.43 10.31
CA TYR A 75 -8.65 -9.70 9.36
C TYR A 75 -9.49 -9.14 8.20
N ARG A 76 -8.96 -8.14 7.53
CA ARG A 76 -9.43 -7.66 6.23
C ARG A 76 -8.42 -8.01 5.16
N LEU A 77 -8.88 -8.62 4.09
CA LEU A 77 -8.04 -8.91 2.94
C LEU A 77 -7.74 -7.61 2.19
N CYS A 78 -6.48 -7.43 1.82
CA CYS A 78 -6.04 -6.33 0.95
C CYS A 78 -5.70 -6.88 -0.42
N THR A 79 -6.36 -6.36 -1.45
CA THR A 79 -6.06 -6.73 -2.84
C THR A 79 -5.10 -5.71 -3.42
N PRO A 80 -3.87 -6.11 -3.80
CA PRO A 80 -2.92 -5.19 -4.40
C PRO A 80 -3.32 -4.85 -5.83
N ILE A 81 -3.40 -3.56 -6.14
CA ILE A 81 -3.65 -3.00 -7.45
C ILE A 81 -2.36 -2.42 -7.97
N PHE A 82 -1.82 -3.01 -9.04
CA PHE A 82 -0.57 -2.56 -9.63
C PHE A 82 -0.79 -1.28 -10.45
N LEU A 83 0.03 -0.26 -10.19
CA LEU A 83 -0.09 1.06 -10.83
C LEU A 83 0.58 1.14 -12.21
N GLY A 84 0.96 0.01 -12.78
CA GLY A 84 1.67 -0.03 -14.04
C GLY A 84 3.17 0.29 -13.88
N MET A 85 3.78 0.84 -14.93
CA MET A 85 5.20 1.21 -14.89
C MET A 85 5.37 2.56 -14.16
N ALA A 86 5.44 2.51 -12.84
CA ALA A 86 5.78 3.69 -12.06
C ALA A 86 7.23 4.10 -12.36
N LYS A 87 7.40 5.30 -12.92
CA LYS A 87 8.71 5.88 -13.24
C LYS A 87 9.37 6.44 -11.99
N ASP A 88 8.67 7.32 -11.32
CA ASP A 88 9.14 8.02 -10.14
C ASP A 88 8.21 7.74 -8.96
N LYS A 89 8.79 7.56 -7.79
CA LYS A 89 8.09 7.29 -6.54
C LYS A 89 8.76 8.08 -5.43
N SER A 90 7.97 8.76 -4.64
CA SER A 90 8.44 9.41 -3.44
C SER A 90 7.55 9.07 -2.25
N LEU A 91 8.16 8.88 -1.11
CA LEU A 91 7.51 8.74 0.17
C LEU A 91 8.29 9.55 1.19
N ASN A 92 7.64 10.53 1.78
CA ASN A 92 8.19 11.39 2.82
C ASN A 92 7.42 11.18 4.11
N LYS A 93 8.14 10.82 5.18
CA LYS A 93 7.61 10.69 6.53
C LYS A 93 8.23 11.79 7.38
N THR A 94 7.45 12.74 7.85
CA THR A 94 7.91 13.87 8.64
C THR A 94 7.29 13.83 10.02
N LYS A 95 8.13 13.90 11.06
CA LYS A 95 7.69 14.01 12.44
C LYS A 95 7.66 15.48 12.82
N ASN A 96 6.47 15.97 13.14
CA ASN A 96 6.32 17.33 13.65
C ASN A 96 6.74 17.34 15.13
N THR A 97 7.85 18.00 15.42
CA THR A 97 8.31 18.22 16.80
C THR A 97 7.99 19.65 17.20
N GLN A 98 7.47 19.81 18.41
CA GLN A 98 7.33 21.14 19.02
C GLN A 98 8.37 21.28 20.13
N ASP A 99 9.18 22.31 20.03
CA ASP A 99 10.06 22.71 21.12
C ASP A 99 9.22 23.39 22.20
N VAL A 100 9.16 22.76 23.37
CA VAL A 100 8.54 23.37 24.54
C VAL A 100 9.65 24.03 25.34
N THR A 101 9.69 25.36 25.31
CA THR A 101 10.56 26.14 26.19
C THR A 101 9.93 26.11 27.57
N VAL A 102 10.54 25.40 28.52
CA VAL A 102 10.13 25.47 29.92
C VAL A 102 10.87 26.63 30.57
N ASP A 103 10.07 27.59 30.98
CA ASP A 103 10.46 28.85 31.54
C ASP A 103 11.06 28.71 32.92
N ALA A 104 12.28 28.92 33.14
CA ALA A 104 12.94 29.48 34.30
C ALA A 104 14.44 29.66 34.06
N ASP A 105 15.05 28.79 33.24
CA ASP A 105 16.51 28.80 33.04
C ASP A 105 16.92 28.96 31.55
N GLY A 106 15.97 29.22 30.63
CA GLY A 106 16.26 29.40 29.21
C GLY A 106 16.76 28.12 28.52
N ALA A 107 16.63 26.96 29.12
CA ALA A 107 17.02 25.69 28.54
C ALA A 107 15.83 25.05 27.83
N THR A 108 15.99 24.80 26.54
CA THR A 108 15.03 24.05 25.72
C THR A 108 15.12 22.58 26.13
N ASN A 109 14.23 22.12 26.98
CA ASN A 109 14.40 20.80 27.61
C ASN A 109 13.41 19.75 27.17
N ASN A 110 12.42 20.01 26.32
CA ASN A 110 11.49 18.97 25.89
C ASN A 110 11.05 19.16 24.44
N VAL A 111 11.41 18.24 23.60
CA VAL A 111 10.81 18.04 22.28
C VAL A 111 9.57 17.18 22.47
N CYS A 112 8.39 17.76 22.32
CA CYS A 112 7.16 16.98 22.29
C CYS A 112 7.07 16.20 20.98
N ASP A 113 6.81 14.90 21.09
CA ASP A 113 6.53 14.05 19.93
C ASP A 113 5.22 14.48 19.25
N GLY A 114 5.34 15.04 18.06
CA GLY A 114 4.19 15.38 17.22
C GLY A 114 3.74 14.20 16.35
N LEU A 115 2.60 14.38 15.71
CA LEU A 115 2.06 13.42 14.73
C LEU A 115 3.03 13.26 13.55
N VAL A 116 3.19 12.02 13.09
CA VAL A 116 3.92 11.72 11.86
C VAL A 116 2.99 12.00 10.69
N SER A 117 3.35 12.97 9.86
CA SER A 117 2.70 13.22 8.58
C SER A 117 3.41 12.46 7.47
N ILE A 118 2.62 11.98 6.52
CA ILE A 118 3.09 11.21 5.36
C ILE A 118 2.66 11.95 4.11
N SER A 119 3.55 12.08 3.16
CA SER A 119 3.24 12.61 1.82
C SER A 119 4.05 11.88 0.77
N GLY A 120 3.56 11.86 -0.44
CA GLY A 120 4.30 11.23 -1.52
C GLY A 120 3.64 11.43 -2.86
N SER A 121 4.33 10.94 -3.87
CA SER A 121 3.87 10.95 -5.25
C SER A 121 4.27 9.68 -5.98
N ILE A 122 3.47 9.28 -6.95
CA ILE A 122 3.74 8.16 -7.83
C ILE A 122 3.47 8.62 -9.25
N SER A 123 4.49 8.60 -10.10
CA SER A 123 4.37 8.91 -11.52
C SER A 123 4.36 7.62 -12.34
N CYS A 124 3.28 7.40 -13.07
CA CYS A 124 3.05 6.19 -13.86
C CYS A 124 3.00 6.52 -15.35
N SER A 125 3.52 5.62 -16.19
CA SER A 125 3.21 5.63 -17.61
C SER A 125 1.97 4.80 -17.85
N PHE A 126 0.99 5.34 -18.58
CA PHE A 126 -0.11 4.52 -19.07
C PHE A 126 0.39 3.48 -20.09
N SER A 127 -0.04 2.25 -19.95
CA SER A 127 -0.07 1.34 -21.08
C SER A 127 -1.21 1.75 -22.00
N VAL A 128 -1.02 1.50 -23.28
CA VAL A 128 -1.97 1.89 -24.35
C VAL A 128 -3.36 1.25 -24.16
N ASP A 129 -3.47 0.22 -23.35
CA ASP A 129 -4.71 -0.50 -23.06
C ASP A 129 -5.71 0.25 -22.18
N GLY A 130 -5.44 1.53 -21.88
CA GLY A 130 -6.35 2.62 -21.46
C GLY A 130 -7.42 2.34 -20.38
N GLU A 131 -7.75 1.11 -20.14
CA GLU A 131 -8.79 0.67 -19.20
C GLU A 131 -8.19 0.07 -17.92
N GLY A 132 -7.00 0.53 -17.51
CA GLY A 132 -6.36 0.00 -16.32
C GLY A 132 -7.26 0.14 -15.09
N TYR A 133 -7.54 -0.97 -14.43
CA TYR A 133 -8.28 -1.02 -13.18
C TYR A 133 -7.74 0.00 -12.16
N ALA A 134 -6.43 0.14 -12.06
CA ALA A 134 -5.77 1.12 -11.21
C ALA A 134 -6.17 2.58 -11.54
N SER A 135 -6.20 2.93 -12.82
CA SER A 135 -6.61 4.27 -13.25
C SER A 135 -8.06 4.57 -12.86
N ASN A 136 -8.96 3.63 -13.06
CA ASN A 136 -10.38 3.79 -12.69
C ASN A 136 -10.55 3.80 -11.18
N TYR A 137 -9.81 2.97 -10.44
CA TYR A 137 -9.81 2.97 -8.98
C TYR A 137 -9.46 4.34 -8.42
N ILE A 138 -8.43 4.98 -8.95
CA ILE A 138 -8.01 6.31 -8.48
C ILE A 138 -8.98 7.39 -8.96
N LYS A 139 -9.42 7.36 -10.22
CA LYS A 139 -10.34 8.37 -10.78
C LYS A 139 -11.63 8.47 -10.00
N LYS A 140 -12.17 7.35 -9.50
CA LYS A 140 -13.39 7.38 -8.67
C LYS A 140 -13.23 8.14 -7.35
N ARG A 141 -11.97 8.39 -6.90
CA ARG A 141 -11.68 9.23 -5.71
C ARG A 141 -11.88 10.72 -5.99
N PHE A 142 -11.84 11.12 -7.26
CA PHE A 142 -11.95 12.52 -7.68
C PHE A 142 -13.28 12.85 -8.38
N GLY A 143 -14.04 11.84 -8.81
CA GLY A 143 -15.30 12.07 -9.49
C GLY A 143 -15.95 10.80 -10.01
N ASN A 144 -17.16 10.98 -10.52
CA ASN A 144 -17.90 9.89 -11.15
C ASN A 144 -17.26 9.48 -12.47
N ILE A 145 -17.30 8.18 -12.77
CA ILE A 145 -16.84 7.64 -14.05
C ILE A 145 -18.06 7.17 -14.84
N ILE A 146 -18.23 7.72 -16.04
CA ILE A 146 -19.24 7.25 -16.99
C ILE A 146 -18.51 6.47 -18.08
N LYS A 147 -18.83 5.20 -18.21
CA LYS A 147 -18.35 4.35 -19.29
C LYS A 147 -19.48 4.14 -20.29
N ILE A 148 -19.19 4.36 -21.57
CA ILE A 148 -20.10 4.05 -22.68
C ILE A 148 -19.49 2.85 -23.40
N ASP A 149 -20.23 1.76 -23.45
CA ASP A 149 -19.81 0.54 -24.14
C ASP A 149 -20.01 0.63 -25.66
N ASN A 150 -19.69 -0.43 -26.36
CA ASN A 150 -19.83 -0.50 -27.84
C ASN A 150 -21.30 -0.54 -28.29
N THR A 151 -22.26 -0.72 -27.41
CA THR A 151 -23.70 -0.63 -27.69
C THR A 151 -24.24 0.78 -27.50
N GLY A 152 -23.42 1.69 -26.95
CA GLY A 152 -23.81 3.05 -26.60
C GLY A 152 -24.52 3.17 -25.27
N ALA A 153 -24.64 2.09 -24.49
CA ALA A 153 -25.25 2.12 -23.16
C ALA A 153 -24.30 2.73 -22.13
N PRO A 154 -24.71 3.80 -21.41
CA PRO A 154 -23.90 4.39 -20.36
C PRO A 154 -23.98 3.57 -19.06
N THR A 155 -22.86 3.34 -18.43
CA THR A 155 -22.76 2.84 -17.04
C THR A 155 -22.10 3.90 -16.16
N LEU A 156 -22.63 4.08 -14.96
CA LEU A 156 -22.12 5.04 -13.98
C LEU A 156 -21.42 4.29 -12.86
N THR A 157 -20.17 4.69 -12.59
CA THR A 157 -19.49 4.37 -11.35
C THR A 157 -19.43 5.64 -10.50
N GLU A 158 -20.08 5.60 -9.34
CA GLU A 158 -20.15 6.75 -8.45
C GLU A 158 -18.77 7.03 -7.81
N ALA A 159 -18.55 8.31 -7.54
CA ALA A 159 -17.35 8.76 -6.83
C ALA A 159 -17.36 8.28 -5.38
N VAL A 160 -16.19 7.87 -4.90
CA VAL A 160 -15.97 7.50 -3.50
C VAL A 160 -14.89 8.42 -2.95
N THR A 161 -15.32 9.59 -2.47
CA THR A 161 -14.41 10.69 -2.10
C THR A 161 -13.97 10.66 -0.63
N THR A 162 -14.61 9.86 0.20
CA THR A 162 -14.39 9.83 1.66
C THR A 162 -13.53 8.67 2.15
N GLU A 163 -13.28 7.67 1.31
CA GLU A 163 -12.46 6.53 1.69
C GLU A 163 -10.98 6.90 1.67
N LYS A 164 -10.27 6.41 2.68
CA LYS A 164 -8.82 6.41 2.72
C LYS A 164 -8.30 5.12 2.11
N ASP A 165 -7.18 5.24 1.45
CA ASP A 165 -6.52 4.16 0.76
C ASP A 165 -5.25 3.76 1.49
N LEU A 166 -4.77 2.56 1.23
CA LEU A 166 -3.45 2.12 1.61
C LEU A 166 -2.57 2.06 0.35
N VAL A 167 -1.34 2.56 0.46
CA VAL A 167 -0.33 2.42 -0.59
C VAL A 167 0.79 1.54 -0.06
N LEU A 168 1.18 0.57 -0.86
CA LEU A 168 2.32 -0.31 -0.60
C LEU A 168 3.48 0.08 -1.51
N PHE A 169 4.61 0.38 -0.92
CA PHE A 169 5.88 0.54 -1.63
C PHE A 169 6.77 -0.67 -1.35
N ALA A 170 7.48 -1.12 -2.36
CA ALA A 170 8.57 -2.07 -2.22
C ALA A 170 9.86 -1.42 -2.71
N TRP A 171 10.81 -1.23 -1.82
CA TRP A 171 12.07 -0.58 -2.11
C TRP A 171 13.14 -1.63 -2.43
N ASN A 172 13.90 -1.37 -3.49
CA ASN A 172 15.03 -2.22 -3.86
C ASN A 172 14.69 -3.69 -4.17
N ALA A 173 13.45 -3.94 -4.62
CA ALA A 173 12.90 -5.29 -4.73
C ALA A 173 13.32 -6.02 -6.03
N ARG A 174 13.80 -5.30 -7.04
CA ARG A 174 14.20 -5.91 -8.32
C ARG A 174 15.65 -6.34 -8.27
N ASN A 175 15.91 -7.57 -8.73
CA ASN A 175 17.24 -8.16 -8.78
C ASN A 175 17.93 -8.33 -7.41
N ALA A 176 17.17 -8.33 -6.33
CA ALA A 176 17.69 -8.64 -5.02
C ALA A 176 18.13 -10.11 -4.95
N SER A 177 19.25 -10.38 -4.30
CA SER A 177 19.70 -11.73 -3.98
C SER A 177 18.81 -12.32 -2.89
N ALA A 178 18.71 -13.65 -2.79
CA ALA A 178 17.84 -14.30 -1.81
C ALA A 178 18.14 -13.91 -0.34
N SER A 179 19.37 -13.46 -0.07
CA SER A 179 19.81 -13.00 1.25
C SER A 179 19.66 -11.48 1.47
N ASP A 180 19.25 -10.74 0.45
CA ASP A 180 19.04 -9.30 0.57
C ASP A 180 17.71 -9.04 1.30
N ILE A 181 17.67 -7.98 2.08
CA ILE A 181 16.44 -7.52 2.76
C ILE A 181 15.74 -6.53 1.86
N ILE A 182 14.47 -6.77 1.60
CA ILE A 182 13.59 -5.85 0.91
C ILE A 182 12.73 -5.15 1.96
N GLU A 183 12.61 -3.84 1.82
CA GLU A 183 11.77 -3.02 2.66
C GLU A 183 10.45 -2.73 1.96
N PHE A 184 9.36 -2.94 2.68
CA PHE A 184 8.00 -2.61 2.27
C PHE A 184 7.46 -1.56 3.21
N ASP A 185 7.00 -0.45 2.67
CA ASP A 185 6.24 0.56 3.39
C ASP A 185 4.76 0.44 3.04
N VAL A 186 3.92 0.23 4.03
CA VAL A 186 2.46 0.30 3.90
C VAL A 186 1.99 1.54 4.63
N VAL A 187 1.35 2.43 3.91
CA VAL A 187 0.95 3.74 4.47
C VAL A 187 -0.52 4.04 4.17
N PRO A 188 -1.30 4.40 5.19
CA PRO A 188 -2.64 4.93 4.98
C PRO A 188 -2.54 6.35 4.40
N CYS A 189 -3.34 6.64 3.39
CA CYS A 189 -3.28 7.91 2.69
C CYS A 189 -4.63 8.33 2.12
N LEU A 190 -4.71 9.59 1.77
CA LEU A 190 -5.76 10.17 0.95
C LEU A 190 -5.11 10.69 -0.33
N PHE A 191 -5.63 10.31 -1.49
CA PHE A 191 -5.18 10.87 -2.75
C PHE A 191 -5.62 12.34 -2.84
N THR A 192 -4.65 13.22 -3.05
CA THR A 192 -4.87 14.68 -3.05
C THR A 192 -4.77 15.29 -4.43
N GLY A 193 -4.16 14.58 -5.37
CA GLY A 193 -3.97 15.05 -6.73
C GLY A 193 -3.90 13.92 -7.74
N ILE A 194 -4.43 14.19 -8.92
CA ILE A 194 -4.28 13.35 -10.10
C ILE A 194 -3.98 14.27 -11.28
N ASN A 195 -2.88 14.04 -11.95
CA ASN A 195 -2.47 14.81 -13.10
C ASN A 195 -2.23 13.89 -14.31
N HIS A 196 -2.92 14.17 -15.40
CA HIS A 196 -2.70 13.52 -16.67
C HIS A 196 -1.91 14.44 -17.58
N SER A 197 -0.81 13.94 -18.13
CA SER A 197 -0.08 14.67 -19.15
C SER A 197 0.08 13.82 -20.42
N ALA A 198 -0.07 14.47 -21.53
CA ALA A 198 0.16 13.88 -22.85
C ALA A 198 0.82 14.91 -23.73
N SER A 199 1.92 14.56 -24.40
CA SER A 199 2.56 15.39 -25.39
C SER A 199 2.83 14.60 -26.66
N TYR A 200 2.82 15.28 -27.80
CA TYR A 200 3.08 14.64 -29.08
C TYR A 200 4.43 13.92 -29.09
N GLY A 201 4.44 12.67 -29.45
CA GLY A 201 5.64 11.84 -29.50
C GLY A 201 6.13 11.29 -28.15
N SER A 202 5.40 11.54 -27.05
CA SER A 202 5.71 11.00 -25.73
C SER A 202 4.62 10.06 -25.23
N SER A 203 5.00 9.14 -24.32
CA SER A 203 4.00 8.34 -23.62
C SER A 203 3.17 9.23 -22.68
N GLN A 204 1.88 8.94 -22.57
CA GLN A 204 1.04 9.57 -21.55
C GLN A 204 1.59 9.26 -20.16
N SER A 205 1.54 10.23 -19.27
CA SER A 205 1.84 10.05 -17.85
C SER A 205 0.62 10.33 -17.00
N PHE A 206 0.64 9.72 -15.84
CA PHE A 206 -0.38 9.80 -14.84
C PHE A 206 0.32 9.93 -13.49
N ASP A 207 0.19 11.08 -12.89
CA ASP A 207 0.83 11.38 -11.61
C ASP A 207 -0.22 11.42 -10.52
N ILE A 208 0.08 10.77 -9.41
CA ILE A 208 -0.78 10.68 -8.24
C ILE A 208 -0.05 11.31 -7.07
N ASP A 209 -0.68 12.26 -6.41
CA ASP A 209 -0.21 12.82 -5.15
C ASP A 209 -1.08 12.31 -4.00
N PHE A 210 -0.45 12.03 -2.88
CA PHE A 210 -1.15 11.59 -1.68
C PHE A 210 -0.56 12.19 -0.41
N THR A 211 -1.40 12.27 0.61
CA THR A 211 -1.02 12.69 1.96
C THR A 211 -1.74 11.83 2.99
N GLY A 212 -1.18 11.74 4.18
CA GLY A 212 -1.79 10.97 5.26
C GLY A 212 -1.06 11.17 6.59
N ASN A 213 -1.51 10.43 7.55
CA ASN A 213 -0.89 10.34 8.87
C ASN A 213 -0.44 8.90 9.12
N ALA A 214 0.38 8.70 10.13
CA ALA A 214 0.82 7.36 10.52
C ALA A 214 -0.33 6.43 10.93
N THR A 215 -1.46 7.01 11.35
CA THR A 215 -2.70 6.31 11.69
C THR A 215 -3.87 7.04 11.03
N ASP A 216 -4.76 6.31 10.40
CA ASP A 216 -5.98 6.87 9.83
C ASP A 216 -7.16 6.80 10.82
N GLU A 217 -8.33 7.31 10.42
CA GLU A 217 -9.54 7.29 11.24
C GLU A 217 -10.16 5.89 11.39
N ASN A 218 -9.84 4.95 10.51
CA ASN A 218 -10.22 3.54 10.64
C ASN A 218 -9.29 2.78 11.59
N GLY A 219 -8.28 3.46 12.14
CA GLY A 219 -7.30 2.89 13.02
C GLY A 219 -6.17 2.15 12.30
N TYR A 220 -6.12 2.16 10.95
CA TYR A 220 -5.03 1.54 10.22
C TYR A 220 -3.73 2.30 10.46
N GLU A 221 -2.67 1.57 10.77
CA GLU A 221 -1.38 2.16 11.08
C GLU A 221 -0.39 1.96 9.93
N ALA A 222 0.42 2.98 9.67
CA ALA A 222 1.57 2.85 8.79
C ALA A 222 2.58 1.86 9.36
N ALA A 223 3.12 1.01 8.51
CA ALA A 223 4.12 0.04 8.90
C ALA A 223 5.23 -0.08 7.87
N THR A 224 6.45 -0.26 8.36
CA THR A 224 7.58 -0.69 7.54
C THR A 224 7.85 -2.16 7.86
N VAL A 225 7.82 -3.00 6.85
CA VAL A 225 8.05 -4.44 6.95
C VAL A 225 9.34 -4.77 6.21
N GLN A 226 10.27 -5.43 6.90
CA GLN A 226 11.51 -5.92 6.30
C GLN A 226 11.41 -7.44 6.11
N MET A 227 11.84 -7.92 4.95
CA MET A 227 11.65 -9.29 4.54
C MET A 227 12.80 -9.75 3.64
N ASP A 228 13.25 -11.00 3.81
CA ASP A 228 14.24 -11.59 2.93
C ASP A 228 13.69 -11.73 1.49
N ALA A 229 14.46 -11.34 0.51
CA ALA A 229 14.09 -11.38 -0.90
C ALA A 229 13.76 -12.79 -1.41
N GLY A 230 14.30 -13.81 -0.76
CA GLY A 230 14.02 -15.21 -1.07
C GLY A 230 12.65 -15.72 -0.59
N LEU A 231 11.88 -14.92 0.16
CA LEU A 231 10.58 -15.34 0.62
C LEU A 231 9.54 -15.35 -0.50
N SER A 232 8.59 -16.28 -0.41
CA SER A 232 7.54 -16.47 -1.43
C SER A 232 6.71 -15.20 -1.67
N PHE A 233 6.48 -14.38 -0.65
CA PHE A 233 5.77 -13.11 -0.80
C PHE A 233 6.44 -12.20 -1.84
N VAL A 234 7.75 -12.01 -1.72
CA VAL A 234 8.51 -11.17 -2.66
C VAL A 234 8.43 -11.70 -4.07
N GLN A 235 8.59 -13.02 -4.24
CA GLN A 235 8.49 -13.65 -5.54
C GLN A 235 7.09 -13.49 -6.16
N LEU A 236 6.04 -13.69 -5.37
CA LEU A 236 4.67 -13.55 -5.85
C LEU A 236 4.31 -12.09 -6.18
N LEU A 237 4.69 -11.15 -5.32
CA LEU A 237 4.31 -9.75 -5.50
C LEU A 237 5.15 -9.04 -6.56
N VAL A 238 6.46 -9.29 -6.58
CA VAL A 238 7.39 -8.54 -7.42
C VAL A 238 7.62 -9.21 -8.77
N THR A 239 7.72 -10.54 -8.82
CA THR A 239 8.05 -11.28 -10.05
C THR A 239 6.81 -11.63 -10.88
N ASN A 240 5.68 -11.91 -10.23
CA ASN A 240 4.41 -12.27 -10.89
C ASN A 240 3.42 -11.11 -10.98
N ARG A 241 3.91 -9.87 -10.98
CA ARG A 241 3.08 -8.66 -11.01
C ARG A 241 2.03 -8.65 -12.13
N ALA A 242 2.36 -9.19 -13.32
CA ALA A 242 1.42 -9.26 -14.44
C ALA A 242 0.24 -10.22 -14.17
N GLY A 243 0.50 -11.31 -13.43
CA GLY A 243 -0.56 -12.23 -13.01
C GLY A 243 -1.46 -11.65 -11.93
N MET A 244 -0.93 -10.75 -11.09
CA MET A 244 -1.73 -10.07 -10.07
C MET A 244 -2.67 -9.03 -10.68
N ASP A 245 -2.24 -8.30 -11.71
CA ASP A 245 -3.10 -7.39 -12.46
C ASP A 245 -4.29 -8.13 -13.10
N GLN A 246 -4.05 -9.29 -13.69
CA GLN A 246 -5.11 -10.09 -14.30
C GLN A 246 -6.09 -10.65 -13.25
N ALA A 247 -5.61 -11.06 -12.09
CA ALA A 247 -6.46 -11.56 -11.01
C ALA A 247 -7.34 -10.46 -10.41
N ALA A 248 -6.81 -9.24 -10.26
CA ALA A 248 -7.58 -8.08 -9.81
C ALA A 248 -8.64 -7.65 -10.83
N GLN A 249 -8.36 -7.78 -12.13
CA GLN A 249 -9.31 -7.48 -13.21
C GLN A 249 -10.41 -8.53 -13.33
N ALA A 250 -10.12 -9.79 -13.04
CA ALA A 250 -11.10 -10.88 -13.13
C ALA A 250 -12.09 -10.93 -11.96
N SER A 251 -11.78 -10.25 -10.86
CA SER A 251 -12.62 -10.17 -9.65
C SER A 251 -13.46 -8.90 -9.55
N ALA A 252 -13.36 -8.00 -10.53
CA ALA A 252 -14.13 -6.77 -10.68
C ALA A 252 -15.19 -6.91 -11.75
#